data_19b3fe19fe5855117e2dcaa56ffca17d
#
_entry.id   19b3fe19fe5855117e2dcaa56ffca17d
#
_cell.length_a   1.000
_cell.length_b   1.000
_cell.length_c   1.000
_cell.angle_alpha   90.00
_cell.angle_beta   90.00
_cell.angle_gamma   90.00
#
_symmetry.space_group_name_H-M   'P 1'
#
loop_
_entity.id
_entity.type
_entity.pdbx_description
1 polymer ?
#
loop_
_entity_poly.entity_id
_entity_poly.type
_entity_poly.pdbx_seq_one_letter_code
_entity_poly.pdbx_strand_id
1 'polypeptide(L)'
;MAGKAQGAPVGAVLVVGGGIGGMQAAIDLAEAGFKVYLVEEKPAIGGIMAQLDKTFPTNDCAMCIMSPKLVECGRHLNVEIITGAQLLALDGEPGRFTAVIEERPRFVDQEKCTACGDCADACPVTLPDLFNAGLAQRHAAFKLYPQATPNAFAIEKRGTAPCREACPIHQRSQGYVALVRERRYREGYRAIKEDNPFPAICG
;
A
#
# COMPACT_ATOMS: atom_id res chain seq x y z
N MET A 1 31.15 10.85 -8.98
CA MET A 1 31.22 10.08 -7.71
C MET A 1 31.14 8.61 -8.10
N ALA A 2 32.21 7.85 -7.87
CA ALA A 2 32.29 6.46 -8.24
C ALA A 2 31.34 5.63 -7.38
N GLY A 3 30.37 4.95 -8.00
CA GLY A 3 29.48 4.01 -7.34
C GLY A 3 30.33 2.89 -6.72
N LYS A 4 30.28 2.75 -5.38
CA LYS A 4 30.81 1.59 -4.71
C LYS A 4 30.08 0.36 -5.27
N ALA A 5 30.83 -0.59 -5.81
CA ALA A 5 30.29 -1.91 -6.12
C ALA A 5 29.74 -2.49 -4.80
N GLN A 6 28.42 -2.59 -4.68
CA GLN A 6 27.80 -3.20 -3.51
C GLN A 6 28.03 -4.70 -3.60
N GLY A 7 28.79 -5.23 -2.65
CA GLY A 7 28.97 -6.67 -2.45
C GLY A 7 27.63 -7.34 -2.07
N ALA A 8 27.60 -8.67 -2.04
CA ALA A 8 26.43 -9.41 -1.53
C ALA A 8 26.13 -9.00 -0.07
N PRO A 9 24.83 -8.90 0.32
CA PRO A 9 24.46 -8.54 1.70
C PRO A 9 25.07 -9.48 2.74
N VAL A 10 25.56 -8.91 3.84
CA VAL A 10 26.22 -9.67 4.92
C VAL A 10 25.20 -10.39 5.82
N GLY A 11 23.95 -9.94 5.81
CA GLY A 11 22.85 -10.48 6.60
C GLY A 11 21.55 -9.71 6.29
N ALA A 12 20.48 -10.04 7.01
CA ALA A 12 19.20 -9.39 6.85
C ALA A 12 18.69 -8.78 8.16
N VAL A 13 18.05 -7.61 8.08
CA VAL A 13 17.44 -6.91 9.22
C VAL A 13 16.00 -6.55 8.86
N LEU A 14 15.08 -6.78 9.81
CA LEU A 14 13.70 -6.35 9.73
C LEU A 14 13.57 -5.00 10.46
N VAL A 15 13.07 -4.00 9.76
CA VAL A 15 12.68 -2.69 10.33
C VAL A 15 11.16 -2.58 10.28
N VAL A 16 10.52 -2.40 11.42
CA VAL A 16 9.05 -2.29 11.52
C VAL A 16 8.66 -0.84 11.75
N GLY A 17 7.91 -0.30 10.79
CA GLY A 17 7.47 1.08 10.75
C GLY A 17 8.28 1.95 9.79
N GLY A 18 7.62 2.44 8.74
CA GLY A 18 8.20 3.27 7.67
C GLY A 18 8.15 4.78 7.96
N GLY A 19 8.14 5.20 9.23
CA GLY A 19 8.31 6.60 9.61
C GLY A 19 9.74 7.10 9.41
N ILE A 20 10.01 8.39 9.75
CA ILE A 20 11.32 9.01 9.54
C ILE A 20 12.45 8.24 10.23
N GLY A 21 12.24 7.73 11.46
CA GLY A 21 13.22 6.93 12.18
C GLY A 21 13.47 5.57 11.52
N GLY A 22 12.40 4.88 11.07
CA GLY A 22 12.53 3.61 10.37
C GLY A 22 13.21 3.74 9.01
N MET A 23 12.89 4.79 8.25
CA MET A 23 13.58 5.11 7.01
C MET A 23 15.08 5.37 7.23
N GLN A 24 15.44 6.17 8.24
CA GLN A 24 16.84 6.43 8.55
C GLN A 24 17.57 5.16 8.94
N ALA A 25 16.98 4.36 9.86
CA ALA A 25 17.56 3.09 10.26
C ALA A 25 17.75 2.11 9.08
N ALA A 26 16.75 2.07 8.16
CA ALA A 26 16.81 1.24 6.97
C ALA A 26 17.96 1.66 6.03
N ILE A 27 18.14 2.97 5.83
CA ILE A 27 19.24 3.51 5.01
C ILE A 27 20.58 3.18 5.65
N ASP A 28 20.78 3.51 6.93
CA ASP A 28 22.06 3.30 7.63
C ASP A 28 22.48 1.82 7.64
N LEU A 29 21.52 0.91 7.87
CA LEU A 29 21.75 -0.53 7.83
C LEU A 29 22.06 -1.03 6.42
N ALA A 30 21.37 -0.53 5.42
CA ALA A 30 21.57 -0.91 4.04
C ALA A 30 22.93 -0.41 3.50
N GLU A 31 23.37 0.79 3.91
CA GLU A 31 24.71 1.32 3.62
C GLU A 31 25.81 0.52 4.33
N ALA A 32 25.52 -0.02 5.54
CA ALA A 32 26.42 -0.92 6.25
C ALA A 32 26.50 -2.31 5.60
N GLY A 33 25.73 -2.58 4.55
CA GLY A 33 25.80 -3.81 3.75
C GLY A 33 24.78 -4.88 4.15
N PHE A 34 23.79 -4.56 4.99
CA PHE A 34 22.71 -5.50 5.32
C PHE A 34 21.58 -5.44 4.26
N LYS A 35 20.93 -6.58 4.04
CA LYS A 35 19.62 -6.58 3.40
C LYS A 35 18.59 -6.09 4.42
N VAL A 36 17.78 -5.11 4.06
CA VAL A 36 16.77 -4.53 4.97
C VAL A 36 15.38 -4.77 4.42
N TYR A 37 14.51 -5.34 5.25
CA TYR A 37 13.07 -5.43 5.00
C TYR A 37 12.37 -4.36 5.85
N LEU A 38 11.83 -3.33 5.18
CA LEU A 38 11.12 -2.23 5.83
C LEU A 38 9.61 -2.47 5.72
N VAL A 39 8.99 -2.86 6.83
CA VAL A 39 7.54 -3.17 6.91
C VAL A 39 6.78 -1.94 7.37
N GLU A 40 5.74 -1.56 6.64
CA GLU A 40 4.85 -0.44 6.96
C GLU A 40 3.38 -0.84 6.83
N GLU A 41 2.59 -0.54 7.84
CA GLU A 41 1.16 -0.88 7.88
C GLU A 41 0.33 -0.08 6.86
N LYS A 42 0.70 1.17 6.62
CA LYS A 42 0.06 2.05 5.63
C LYS A 42 0.49 1.69 4.20
N PRO A 43 -0.25 2.12 3.18
CA PRO A 43 0.11 1.86 1.78
C PRO A 43 1.34 2.61 1.28
N ALA A 44 1.96 3.45 2.12
CA ALA A 44 3.21 4.15 1.82
C ALA A 44 3.99 4.45 3.11
N ILE A 45 5.33 4.51 2.99
CA ILE A 45 6.22 4.98 4.06
C ILE A 45 6.12 6.49 4.21
N GLY A 46 6.62 7.06 5.31
CA GLY A 46 6.61 8.50 5.64
C GLY A 46 6.09 8.81 7.04
N GLY A 47 5.23 7.95 7.58
CA GLY A 47 4.71 8.06 8.94
C GLY A 47 3.97 9.37 9.21
N ILE A 48 4.07 9.87 10.45
CA ILE A 48 3.42 11.13 10.87
C ILE A 48 4.09 12.34 10.22
N MET A 49 5.40 12.27 9.95
CA MET A 49 6.11 13.40 9.34
C MET A 49 5.55 13.79 7.97
N ALA A 50 5.00 12.84 7.23
CA ALA A 50 4.30 13.11 5.97
C ALA A 50 3.01 13.93 6.13
N GLN A 51 2.44 13.99 7.34
CA GLN A 51 1.22 14.74 7.66
C GLN A 51 1.51 16.16 8.18
N LEU A 52 2.76 16.47 8.48
CA LEU A 52 3.17 17.77 9.01
C LEU A 52 3.52 18.73 7.86
N ASP A 53 3.13 19.98 8.01
CA ASP A 53 3.63 21.09 7.17
C ASP A 53 5.07 21.42 7.57
N LYS A 54 5.29 21.64 8.86
CA LYS A 54 6.58 22.08 9.41
C LYS A 54 6.98 21.31 10.66
N THR A 55 8.28 21.25 10.91
CA THR A 55 8.84 20.64 12.11
C THR A 55 9.09 21.67 13.21
N PHE A 56 8.80 21.30 14.45
CA PHE A 56 9.12 22.11 15.63
C PHE A 56 10.53 21.70 16.17
N PRO A 57 11.36 22.62 16.69
CA PRO A 57 11.17 24.07 16.80
C PRO A 57 11.72 24.89 15.63
N THR A 58 12.39 24.26 14.67
CA THR A 58 13.14 24.94 13.59
C THR A 58 12.24 25.55 12.53
N ASN A 59 10.99 25.12 12.47
CA ASN A 59 10.00 25.54 11.49
C ASN A 59 10.37 25.20 10.03
N ASP A 60 11.17 24.15 9.87
CA ASP A 60 11.55 23.61 8.56
C ASP A 60 10.40 22.86 7.89
N CYS A 61 10.38 22.85 6.58
CA CYS A 61 9.42 22.08 5.80
C CYS A 61 9.60 20.57 6.04
N ALA A 62 8.60 19.91 6.61
CA ALA A 62 8.66 18.48 6.93
C ALA A 62 8.90 17.61 5.69
N MET A 63 8.20 17.91 4.59
CA MET A 63 8.34 17.18 3.33
C MET A 63 9.73 17.40 2.70
N CYS A 64 10.30 18.61 2.81
CA CYS A 64 11.62 18.91 2.27
C CYS A 64 12.73 18.09 2.95
N ILE A 65 12.58 17.83 4.26
CA ILE A 65 13.51 16.98 5.02
C ILE A 65 13.28 15.50 4.66
N MET A 66 12.03 15.09 4.52
CA MET A 66 11.66 13.69 4.32
C MET A 66 11.85 13.19 2.88
N SER A 67 11.61 14.04 1.87
CA SER A 67 11.64 13.62 0.45
C SER A 67 12.95 12.98 0.02
N PRO A 68 14.14 13.49 0.37
CA PRO A 68 15.39 12.81 0.04
C PRO A 68 15.45 11.38 0.58
N LYS A 69 15.01 11.17 1.82
CA LYS A 69 15.01 9.85 2.47
C LYS A 69 13.98 8.89 1.86
N LEU A 70 12.82 9.38 1.40
CA LEU A 70 11.86 8.57 0.65
C LEU A 70 12.47 8.05 -0.65
N VAL A 71 13.17 8.92 -1.39
CA VAL A 71 13.83 8.55 -2.64
C VAL A 71 14.97 7.58 -2.40
N GLU A 72 15.77 7.81 -1.37
CA GLU A 72 16.91 6.97 -1.01
C GLU A 72 16.44 5.57 -0.59
N CYS A 73 15.49 5.46 0.33
CA CYS A 73 14.86 4.19 0.69
C CYS A 73 14.27 3.46 -0.50
N GLY A 74 13.52 4.17 -1.34
CA GLY A 74 12.81 3.57 -2.48
C GLY A 74 13.72 3.11 -3.62
N ARG A 75 14.98 3.57 -3.66
CA ARG A 75 15.96 3.24 -4.72
C ARG A 75 17.13 2.40 -4.23
N HIS A 76 17.28 2.21 -2.92
CA HIS A 76 18.39 1.48 -2.38
C HIS A 76 18.25 -0.02 -2.67
N LEU A 77 19.24 -0.63 -3.33
CA LEU A 77 19.19 -2.04 -3.75
C LEU A 77 19.05 -3.04 -2.59
N ASN A 78 19.57 -2.68 -1.41
CA ASN A 78 19.49 -3.51 -0.23
C ASN A 78 18.23 -3.25 0.62
N VAL A 79 17.38 -2.27 0.29
CA VAL A 79 16.13 -2.00 0.98
C VAL A 79 14.97 -2.57 0.19
N GLU A 80 14.14 -3.35 0.86
CA GLU A 80 12.88 -3.85 0.34
C GLU A 80 11.73 -3.30 1.19
N ILE A 81 10.86 -2.53 0.56
CA ILE A 81 9.75 -1.85 1.22
C ILE A 81 8.49 -2.71 1.05
N ILE A 82 7.93 -3.16 2.18
CA ILE A 82 6.71 -3.96 2.24
C ILE A 82 5.63 -3.11 2.89
N THR A 83 4.72 -2.56 2.08
CA THR A 83 3.66 -1.66 2.54
C THR A 83 2.30 -2.34 2.59
N GLY A 84 1.39 -1.81 3.40
CA GLY A 84 0.11 -2.47 3.68
C GLY A 84 0.30 -3.74 4.51
N ALA A 85 1.41 -3.85 5.24
CA ALA A 85 1.85 -5.06 5.90
C ALA A 85 2.01 -4.88 7.41
N GLN A 86 1.71 -5.93 8.15
CA GLN A 86 1.79 -5.95 9.61
C GLN A 86 2.59 -7.16 10.09
N LEU A 87 3.47 -6.94 11.08
CA LEU A 87 4.16 -8.03 11.76
C LEU A 87 3.17 -8.72 12.72
N LEU A 88 2.90 -10.01 12.49
CA LEU A 88 2.01 -10.80 13.33
C LEU A 88 2.74 -11.56 14.43
N ALA A 89 3.91 -12.10 14.12
CA ALA A 89 4.70 -12.88 15.07
C ALA A 89 6.19 -12.74 14.79
N LEU A 90 6.98 -12.83 15.83
CA LEU A 90 8.44 -12.87 15.78
C LEU A 90 8.94 -13.94 16.74
N ASP A 91 9.58 -14.97 16.21
CA ASP A 91 10.14 -16.08 16.97
C ASP A 91 11.63 -16.22 16.70
N GLY A 92 12.37 -16.82 17.64
CA GLY A 92 13.78 -17.13 17.48
C GLY A 92 14.68 -16.40 18.45
N GLU A 93 15.96 -16.40 18.14
CA GLU A 93 17.05 -15.84 18.95
C GLU A 93 17.86 -14.82 18.12
N PRO A 94 18.64 -13.93 18.76
CA PRO A 94 19.52 -12.99 18.05
C PRO A 94 20.37 -13.67 16.97
N GLY A 95 20.25 -13.16 15.74
CA GLY A 95 20.90 -13.72 14.55
C GLY A 95 20.10 -14.82 13.83
N ARG A 96 18.98 -15.29 14.38
CA ARG A 96 18.12 -16.33 13.77
C ARG A 96 16.66 -16.10 14.09
N PHE A 97 16.12 -14.95 13.69
CA PHE A 97 14.70 -14.65 13.84
C PHE A 97 13.87 -15.16 12.65
N THR A 98 12.64 -15.59 12.96
CA THR A 98 11.59 -15.84 11.97
C THR A 98 10.47 -14.87 12.21
N ALA A 99 10.15 -14.05 11.22
CA ALA A 99 9.06 -13.06 11.25
C ALA A 99 7.90 -13.53 10.39
N VAL A 100 6.67 -13.46 10.91
CA VAL A 100 5.43 -13.68 10.17
C VAL A 100 4.81 -12.34 9.87
N ILE A 101 4.71 -12.02 8.57
CA ILE A 101 4.18 -10.75 8.09
C ILE A 101 2.88 -11.03 7.32
N GLU A 102 1.82 -10.33 7.69
CA GLU A 102 0.57 -10.30 6.94
C GLU A 102 0.58 -9.10 6.00
N GLU A 103 0.44 -9.35 4.71
CA GLU A 103 0.32 -8.31 3.69
C GLU A 103 -1.12 -8.18 3.24
N ARG A 104 -1.71 -6.99 3.37
CA ARG A 104 -3.08 -6.71 2.94
C ARG A 104 -3.11 -6.40 1.45
N PRO A 105 -4.10 -6.91 0.72
CA PRO A 105 -4.18 -6.67 -0.71
C PRO A 105 -4.40 -5.18 -1.03
N ARG A 106 -3.53 -4.64 -1.87
CA ARG A 106 -3.61 -3.25 -2.35
C ARG A 106 -4.72 -3.05 -3.38
N PHE A 107 -5.15 -4.11 -4.06
CA PHE A 107 -6.09 -4.11 -5.19
C PHE A 107 -5.65 -3.28 -6.41
N VAL A 108 -4.41 -2.86 -6.44
CA VAL A 108 -3.73 -2.16 -7.54
C VAL A 108 -2.38 -2.83 -7.75
N ASP A 109 -2.10 -3.20 -8.99
CA ASP A 109 -0.81 -3.76 -9.38
C ASP A 109 0.24 -2.65 -9.37
N GLN A 110 1.21 -2.74 -8.45
CA GLN A 110 2.22 -1.70 -8.25
C GLN A 110 3.17 -1.56 -9.44
N GLU A 111 3.45 -2.66 -10.15
CA GLU A 111 4.37 -2.64 -11.30
C GLU A 111 3.73 -1.95 -12.52
N LYS A 112 2.39 -2.01 -12.64
CA LYS A 112 1.64 -1.38 -13.73
C LYS A 112 1.12 0.01 -13.39
N CYS A 113 1.10 0.36 -12.11
CA CYS A 113 0.54 1.64 -11.66
C CYS A 113 1.48 2.79 -11.99
N THR A 114 1.05 3.68 -12.86
CA THR A 114 1.78 4.91 -13.21
C THR A 114 1.47 6.09 -12.30
N ALA A 115 0.60 5.89 -11.30
CA ALA A 115 0.11 6.93 -10.39
C ALA A 115 -0.60 8.10 -11.10
N CYS A 116 -1.25 7.86 -12.25
CA CYS A 116 -1.94 8.89 -13.05
C CYS A 116 -3.15 9.52 -12.33
N GLY A 117 -3.85 8.79 -11.46
CA GLY A 117 -5.02 9.31 -10.73
C GLY A 117 -6.37 8.89 -11.30
N ASP A 118 -6.44 8.38 -12.53
CA ASP A 118 -7.69 8.04 -13.23
C ASP A 118 -8.61 7.10 -12.42
N CYS A 119 -8.02 6.19 -11.64
CA CYS A 119 -8.77 5.29 -10.77
C CYS A 119 -9.46 6.02 -9.61
N ALA A 120 -8.86 7.10 -9.10
CA ALA A 120 -9.47 7.92 -8.06
C ALA A 120 -10.59 8.78 -8.65
N ASP A 121 -10.35 9.40 -9.81
CA ASP A 121 -11.34 10.25 -10.49
C ASP A 121 -12.59 9.46 -10.92
N ALA A 122 -12.39 8.21 -11.33
CA ALA A 122 -13.48 7.31 -11.69
C ALA A 122 -14.17 6.63 -10.47
N CYS A 123 -13.62 6.75 -9.26
CA CYS A 123 -14.12 6.06 -8.08
C CYS A 123 -15.34 6.79 -7.48
N PRO A 124 -16.55 6.17 -7.43
CA PRO A 124 -17.74 6.82 -6.88
C PRO A 124 -17.79 6.79 -5.34
N VAL A 125 -16.89 6.03 -4.69
CA VAL A 125 -16.91 5.83 -3.24
C VAL A 125 -16.05 6.89 -2.55
N THR A 126 -16.68 7.67 -1.66
CA THR A 126 -16.00 8.71 -0.86
C THR A 126 -15.90 8.27 0.59
N LEU A 127 -14.74 8.48 1.20
CA LEU A 127 -14.41 8.11 2.57
C LEU A 127 -13.74 9.28 3.30
N PRO A 128 -13.84 9.37 4.64
CA PRO A 128 -13.03 10.31 5.41
C PRO A 128 -11.54 10.06 5.19
N ASP A 129 -10.80 11.11 4.94
CA ASP A 129 -9.35 11.02 4.78
C ASP A 129 -8.65 11.04 6.15
N LEU A 130 -8.32 9.85 6.65
CA LEU A 130 -7.66 9.69 7.94
C LEU A 130 -6.20 10.19 7.93
N PHE A 131 -5.58 10.30 6.76
CA PHE A 131 -4.27 10.93 6.64
C PHE A 131 -4.33 12.41 7.02
N ASN A 132 -5.41 13.09 6.66
CA ASN A 132 -5.72 14.47 7.05
C ASN A 132 -6.61 14.54 8.29
N ALA A 133 -6.47 13.60 9.24
CA ALA A 133 -7.22 13.54 10.51
C ALA A 133 -8.76 13.55 10.32
N GLY A 134 -9.27 13.13 9.17
CA GLY A 134 -10.69 13.13 8.84
C GLY A 134 -11.27 14.51 8.48
N LEU A 135 -10.43 15.54 8.39
CA LEU A 135 -10.85 16.90 8.03
C LEU A 135 -11.20 17.07 6.54
N ALA A 136 -10.76 16.14 5.71
CA ALA A 136 -11.04 16.07 4.29
C ALA A 136 -11.71 14.74 3.92
N GLN A 137 -12.21 14.67 2.69
CA GLN A 137 -12.67 13.43 2.09
C GLN A 137 -11.75 13.02 0.95
N ARG A 138 -11.65 11.72 0.72
CA ARG A 138 -10.94 11.12 -0.41
C ARG A 138 -11.72 9.97 -1.03
N HIS A 139 -11.39 9.60 -2.24
CA HIS A 139 -11.96 8.40 -2.85
C HIS A 139 -11.40 7.10 -2.23
N ALA A 140 -12.15 6.00 -2.37
CA ALA A 140 -11.67 4.69 -1.92
C ALA A 140 -10.43 4.23 -2.71
N ALA A 141 -10.34 4.60 -4.00
CA ALA A 141 -9.08 4.51 -4.76
C ALA A 141 -8.26 5.76 -4.46
N PHE A 142 -7.09 5.63 -3.85
CA PHE A 142 -6.33 6.76 -3.35
C PHE A 142 -4.83 6.52 -3.39
N LYS A 143 -4.08 7.59 -3.38
CA LYS A 143 -2.67 7.66 -3.06
C LYS A 143 -2.54 8.38 -1.72
N LEU A 144 -1.72 7.88 -0.81
CA LEU A 144 -1.71 8.35 0.57
C LEU A 144 -1.37 9.85 0.68
N TYR A 145 -0.36 10.29 -0.09
CA TYR A 145 0.03 11.69 -0.27
C TYR A 145 0.81 11.82 -1.59
N PRO A 146 0.99 13.04 -2.16
CA PRO A 146 1.55 13.21 -3.50
C PRO A 146 2.92 12.56 -3.73
N GLN A 147 3.84 12.64 -2.76
CA GLN A 147 5.22 12.11 -2.83
C GLN A 147 5.33 10.68 -2.27
N ALA A 148 4.22 9.99 -2.07
CA ALA A 148 4.19 8.67 -1.45
C ALA A 148 5.15 7.66 -2.11
N THR A 149 5.87 6.91 -1.28
CA THR A 149 6.72 5.79 -1.70
C THR A 149 6.19 4.50 -1.05
N PRO A 150 5.85 3.47 -1.84
CA PRO A 150 5.88 3.41 -3.31
C PRO A 150 4.89 4.39 -3.97
N ASN A 151 5.26 4.88 -5.17
CA ASN A 151 4.44 5.80 -5.94
C ASN A 151 3.31 5.06 -6.67
N ALA A 152 2.35 4.54 -5.90
CA ALA A 152 1.24 3.76 -6.43
C ALA A 152 -0.06 4.03 -5.66
N PHE A 153 -1.19 3.88 -6.34
CA PHE A 153 -2.50 3.93 -5.72
C PHE A 153 -2.78 2.65 -4.92
N ALA A 154 -3.74 2.73 -4.01
CA ALA A 154 -4.34 1.62 -3.30
C ALA A 154 -5.86 1.80 -3.29
N ILE A 155 -6.60 0.72 -3.05
CA ILE A 155 -8.05 0.79 -2.86
C ILE A 155 -8.38 0.36 -1.45
N GLU A 156 -9.00 1.26 -0.68
CA GLU A 156 -9.51 0.94 0.64
C GLU A 156 -10.88 0.25 0.51
N LYS A 157 -10.96 -0.98 1.00
CA LYS A 157 -12.23 -1.70 1.13
C LYS A 157 -12.71 -1.68 2.57
N ARG A 158 -13.94 -1.23 2.77
CA ARG A 158 -14.64 -1.30 4.07
C ARG A 158 -15.92 -2.09 3.89
N GLY A 159 -15.95 -3.28 4.51
CA GLY A 159 -17.12 -4.15 4.46
C GLY A 159 -17.42 -4.71 3.05
N THR A 160 -18.65 -5.12 2.87
CA THR A 160 -19.21 -5.72 1.65
C THR A 160 -20.08 -4.68 0.92
N ALA A 161 -20.18 -4.78 -0.40
CA ALA A 161 -21.05 -3.90 -1.19
C ALA A 161 -22.53 -4.06 -0.76
N PRO A 162 -23.30 -2.96 -0.61
CA PRO A 162 -24.69 -3.04 -0.18
C PRO A 162 -25.57 -3.97 -1.03
N CYS A 163 -25.33 -4.02 -2.34
CA CYS A 163 -26.03 -4.93 -3.23
C CYS A 163 -25.73 -6.42 -2.96
N ARG A 164 -24.55 -6.73 -2.44
CA ARG A 164 -24.19 -8.08 -2.03
C ARG A 164 -24.78 -8.42 -0.66
N GLU A 165 -24.77 -7.47 0.27
CA GLU A 165 -25.41 -7.65 1.60
C GLU A 165 -26.91 -7.87 1.50
N ALA A 166 -27.60 -7.12 0.64
CA ALA A 166 -29.03 -7.23 0.44
C ALA A 166 -29.45 -8.46 -0.36
N CYS A 167 -28.53 -9.11 -1.07
CA CYS A 167 -28.82 -10.26 -1.88
C CYS A 167 -28.84 -11.55 -1.04
N PRO A 168 -29.92 -12.34 -1.02
CA PRO A 168 -30.01 -13.58 -0.23
C PRO A 168 -28.90 -14.60 -0.54
N ILE A 169 -28.37 -14.59 -1.76
CA ILE A 169 -27.27 -15.47 -2.18
C ILE A 169 -25.92 -14.75 -2.23
N HIS A 170 -25.84 -13.53 -1.69
CA HIS A 170 -24.65 -12.70 -1.65
C HIS A 170 -23.93 -12.53 -2.99
N GLN A 171 -24.71 -12.38 -4.07
CA GLN A 171 -24.18 -12.26 -5.42
C GLN A 171 -23.31 -11.01 -5.59
N ARG A 172 -22.15 -11.17 -6.26
CA ARG A 172 -21.17 -10.10 -6.53
C ARG A 172 -21.63 -9.19 -7.69
N SER A 173 -22.76 -8.51 -7.53
CA SER A 173 -23.36 -7.71 -8.58
C SER A 173 -22.43 -6.63 -9.14
N GLN A 174 -21.67 -5.95 -8.28
CA GLN A 174 -20.67 -4.98 -8.70
C GLN A 174 -19.58 -5.58 -9.60
N GLY A 175 -19.19 -6.84 -9.34
CA GLY A 175 -18.15 -7.53 -10.11
C GLY A 175 -18.58 -7.81 -11.56
N TYR A 176 -19.75 -8.41 -11.75
CA TYR A 176 -20.21 -8.72 -13.12
C TYR A 176 -20.65 -7.45 -13.88
N VAL A 177 -21.17 -6.44 -13.20
CA VAL A 177 -21.50 -5.14 -13.84
C VAL A 177 -20.20 -4.49 -14.37
N ALA A 178 -19.12 -4.49 -13.59
CA ALA A 178 -17.82 -3.99 -14.03
C ALA A 178 -17.30 -4.76 -15.26
N LEU A 179 -17.38 -6.10 -15.25
CA LEU A 179 -16.98 -6.93 -16.39
C LEU A 179 -17.82 -6.68 -17.64
N VAL A 180 -19.13 -6.48 -17.48
CA VAL A 180 -20.04 -6.12 -18.60
C VAL A 180 -19.68 -4.75 -19.18
N ARG A 181 -19.38 -3.76 -18.34
CA ARG A 181 -18.89 -2.45 -18.78
C ARG A 181 -17.64 -2.56 -19.64
N GLU A 182 -16.72 -3.46 -19.29
CA GLU A 182 -15.49 -3.75 -20.04
C GLU A 182 -15.73 -4.69 -21.25
N ARG A 183 -16.97 -5.06 -21.55
CA ARG A 183 -17.35 -6.00 -22.61
C ARG A 183 -16.78 -7.42 -22.43
N ARG A 184 -16.40 -7.77 -21.22
CA ARG A 184 -15.90 -9.09 -20.82
C ARG A 184 -17.05 -10.03 -20.43
N TYR A 185 -18.01 -10.21 -21.33
CA TYR A 185 -19.29 -10.88 -21.06
C TYR A 185 -19.13 -12.33 -20.56
N ARG A 186 -18.17 -13.10 -21.11
CA ARG A 186 -17.93 -14.48 -20.68
C ARG A 186 -17.45 -14.56 -19.23
N GLU A 187 -16.59 -13.63 -18.82
CA GLU A 187 -16.10 -13.56 -17.45
C GLU A 187 -17.19 -13.04 -16.51
N GLY A 188 -17.98 -12.07 -16.94
CA GLY A 188 -19.16 -11.63 -16.21
C GLY A 188 -20.13 -12.78 -15.94
N TYR A 189 -20.43 -13.59 -16.96
CA TYR A 189 -21.28 -14.76 -16.81
C TYR A 189 -20.68 -15.80 -15.84
N ARG A 190 -19.37 -16.05 -15.88
CA ARG A 190 -18.70 -16.95 -14.94
C ARG A 190 -18.81 -16.43 -13.51
N ALA A 191 -18.55 -15.14 -13.30
CA ALA A 191 -18.68 -14.50 -11.99
C ALA A 191 -20.11 -14.61 -11.42
N ILE A 192 -21.14 -14.51 -12.28
CA ILE A 192 -22.53 -14.76 -11.90
C ILE A 192 -22.73 -16.21 -11.49
N LYS A 193 -22.25 -17.15 -12.31
CA LYS A 193 -22.42 -18.59 -12.09
C LYS A 193 -21.74 -19.12 -10.84
N GLU A 194 -20.69 -18.49 -10.37
CA GLU A 194 -20.00 -18.85 -9.12
C GLU A 194 -20.90 -18.63 -7.89
N ASP A 195 -21.67 -17.56 -7.87
CA ASP A 195 -22.56 -17.22 -6.76
C ASP A 195 -23.99 -17.75 -6.98
N ASN A 196 -24.43 -17.82 -8.24
CA ASN A 196 -25.78 -18.22 -8.64
C ASN A 196 -25.75 -19.27 -9.76
N PRO A 197 -25.99 -20.55 -9.44
CA PRO A 197 -26.02 -21.63 -10.43
C PRO A 197 -27.09 -21.46 -11.52
N PHE A 198 -28.19 -20.75 -11.20
CA PHE A 198 -29.36 -20.57 -12.07
C PHE A 198 -29.66 -19.08 -12.32
N PRO A 199 -28.75 -18.31 -12.95
CA PRO A 199 -28.89 -16.85 -13.07
C PRO A 199 -30.13 -16.43 -13.88
N ALA A 200 -30.61 -17.27 -14.81
CA ALA A 200 -31.79 -16.98 -15.62
C ALA A 200 -33.11 -16.96 -14.82
N ILE A 201 -33.12 -17.49 -13.60
CA ILE A 201 -34.30 -17.50 -12.74
C ILE A 201 -34.36 -16.24 -11.88
N CYS A 202 -33.20 -15.64 -11.57
CA CYS A 202 -33.07 -14.45 -10.70
C CYS A 202 -32.95 -13.15 -11.49
N GLY A 203 -32.92 -13.21 -12.82
CA GLY A 203 -32.76 -12.06 -13.72
C GLY A 203 -34.05 -11.43 -14.17
#